data_a1a3239f3fb0a0d11ecb876bd2a4432a
#
_entry.id   a1a3239f3fb0a0d11ecb876bd2a4432a
#
_cell.length_a   1.000
_cell.length_b   1.000
_cell.length_c   1.000
_cell.angle_alpha   90.00
_cell.angle_beta   90.00
_cell.angle_gamma   90.00
#
_symmetry.space_group_name_H-M   'P 1'
#
loop_
_entity.id
_entity.type
_entity.pdbx_description
1 polymer ?
#
loop_
_entity_poly.entity_id
_entity_poly.type
_entity_poly.pdbx_seq_one_letter_code
_entity_poly.pdbx_strand_id
1 'polypeptide(L)'
;KSPAKTYPLTDKSYLKLDTPVYVDVPGGGERTYLFWGFVKNIDRGDEAALKALGLILSDKIIFDVREKQGLAYRMTATSAVRDDKALFYISLGTRPQNAEVLLPQFESLMSRQTLGELSEEDVQKTINMYLGRMMFRRLSSINQAYYLGTSLFFENEMNHDKAFLDALKAVTLEDVNRVADKYLSAENAISIVVR
;
A
#
# COMPACT_ATOMS: atom_id res chain seq x y z
N LYS A 1 -16.01 -36.87 -11.09
CA LYS A 1 -15.48 -35.47 -11.10
C LYS A 1 -16.68 -34.57 -11.30
N SER A 2 -17.01 -33.73 -10.31
CA SER A 2 -18.00 -32.67 -10.49
C SER A 2 -17.48 -31.67 -11.53
N PRO A 3 -18.33 -31.19 -12.47
CA PRO A 3 -17.90 -30.16 -13.40
C PRO A 3 -17.47 -28.93 -12.66
N ALA A 4 -16.35 -28.31 -13.09
CA ALA A 4 -15.87 -27.06 -12.52
C ALA A 4 -16.99 -26.01 -12.64
N LYS A 5 -17.40 -25.42 -11.52
CA LYS A 5 -18.33 -24.29 -11.53
C LYS A 5 -17.60 -23.09 -12.14
N THR A 6 -18.02 -22.69 -13.32
CA THR A 6 -17.59 -21.42 -13.92
C THR A 6 -18.38 -20.29 -13.24
N TYR A 7 -17.69 -19.43 -12.51
CA TYR A 7 -18.27 -18.18 -12.01
C TYR A 7 -18.08 -17.12 -13.09
N PRO A 8 -19.14 -16.36 -13.46
CA PRO A 8 -18.95 -15.25 -14.38
C PRO A 8 -17.96 -14.24 -13.73
N LEU A 9 -16.91 -13.90 -14.48
CA LEU A 9 -16.05 -12.78 -14.10
C LEU A 9 -16.94 -11.53 -14.16
N THR A 10 -17.29 -10.99 -12.99
CA THR A 10 -17.93 -9.68 -12.91
C THR A 10 -16.92 -8.65 -13.39
N ASP A 11 -17.31 -7.90 -14.42
CA ASP A 11 -16.55 -6.76 -14.89
C ASP A 11 -16.38 -5.79 -13.71
N LYS A 12 -15.16 -5.64 -13.21
CA LYS A 12 -14.87 -4.75 -12.09
C LYS A 12 -14.75 -3.34 -12.62
N SER A 13 -15.86 -2.66 -12.79
CA SER A 13 -15.85 -1.22 -12.97
C SER A 13 -15.40 -0.58 -11.66
N TYR A 14 -14.20 -0.04 -11.62
CA TYR A 14 -13.81 0.86 -10.53
C TYR A 14 -14.58 2.16 -10.72
N LEU A 15 -15.30 2.60 -9.69
CA LEU A 15 -15.93 3.92 -9.66
C LEU A 15 -14.82 4.97 -9.83
N LYS A 16 -14.86 5.71 -10.94
CA LYS A 16 -14.06 6.90 -11.10
C LYS A 16 -14.75 7.99 -10.27
N LEU A 17 -14.11 8.42 -9.21
CA LEU A 17 -14.57 9.54 -8.42
C LEU A 17 -14.04 10.83 -9.03
N ASP A 18 -14.93 11.78 -9.32
CA ASP A 18 -14.55 13.10 -9.85
C ASP A 18 -14.35 14.14 -8.73
N THR A 19 -14.66 13.77 -7.49
CA THR A 19 -14.51 14.60 -6.30
C THR A 19 -14.08 13.76 -5.11
N PRO A 20 -13.38 14.35 -4.11
CA PRO A 20 -13.11 13.68 -2.84
C PRO A 20 -14.40 13.23 -2.16
N VAL A 21 -14.39 12.05 -1.56
CA VAL A 21 -15.54 11.49 -0.85
C VAL A 21 -15.20 11.36 0.63
N TYR A 22 -16.12 11.86 1.46
CA TYR A 22 -16.05 11.67 2.92
C TYR A 22 -17.24 10.81 3.37
N VAL A 23 -16.96 9.75 4.12
CA VAL A 23 -17.96 8.84 4.68
C VAL A 23 -17.75 8.74 6.17
N ASP A 24 -18.79 9.05 6.95
CA ASP A 24 -18.84 8.86 8.41
C ASP A 24 -19.81 7.72 8.71
N VAL A 25 -19.34 6.68 9.40
CA VAL A 25 -20.10 5.48 9.69
C VAL A 25 -20.12 5.24 11.20
N PRO A 26 -21.31 5.11 11.83
CA PRO A 26 -21.40 4.76 13.24
C PRO A 26 -20.94 3.31 13.46
N GLY A 27 -20.29 3.02 14.59
CA GLY A 27 -19.94 1.65 14.98
C GLY A 27 -18.53 1.45 15.55
N GLY A 28 -17.75 2.51 15.73
CA GLY A 28 -16.39 2.45 16.28
C GLY A 28 -16.31 2.23 17.80
N GLY A 29 -17.40 2.46 18.55
CA GLY A 29 -17.46 2.39 19.99
C GLY A 29 -16.53 3.41 20.67
N GLU A 30 -15.63 2.96 21.55
CA GLU A 30 -14.65 3.83 22.21
C GLU A 30 -13.46 4.22 21.29
N ARG A 31 -13.41 3.69 20.10
CA ARG A 31 -12.32 3.92 19.12
C ARG A 31 -12.88 4.46 17.82
N THR A 32 -12.09 5.29 17.17
CA THR A 32 -12.34 5.74 15.81
C THR A 32 -11.36 5.06 14.87
N TYR A 33 -11.87 4.49 13.79
CA TYR A 33 -11.05 3.95 12.71
C TYR A 33 -11.09 4.91 11.54
N LEU A 34 -9.91 5.23 11.03
CA LEU A 34 -9.72 6.13 9.92
C LEU A 34 -9.15 5.36 8.74
N PHE A 35 -9.70 5.60 7.57
CA PHE A 35 -9.13 5.22 6.30
C PHE A 35 -9.10 6.44 5.39
N TRP A 36 -7.98 6.63 4.72
CA TRP A 36 -7.81 7.63 3.68
C TRP A 36 -6.98 7.04 2.56
N GLY A 37 -7.36 7.30 1.30
CA GLY A 37 -6.61 6.77 0.19
C GLY A 37 -7.13 7.20 -1.17
N PHE A 38 -6.34 6.93 -2.20
CA PHE A 38 -6.65 7.20 -3.59
C PHE A 38 -6.09 6.10 -4.51
N VAL A 39 -6.64 6.02 -5.72
CA VAL A 39 -6.25 5.03 -6.73
C VAL A 39 -5.65 5.74 -7.93
N LYS A 40 -4.56 5.18 -8.47
CA LYS A 40 -3.93 5.63 -9.72
C LYS A 40 -3.84 4.48 -10.71
N ASN A 41 -4.02 4.78 -12.00
CA ASN A 41 -3.60 3.88 -13.06
C ASN A 41 -2.07 3.89 -13.13
N ILE A 42 -1.47 2.72 -13.30
CA ILE A 42 -0.02 2.56 -13.30
C ILE A 42 0.45 1.75 -14.51
N ASP A 43 1.70 1.93 -14.86
CA ASP A 43 2.39 1.02 -15.75
C ASP A 43 2.88 -0.19 -14.96
N ARG A 44 2.63 -1.41 -15.44
CA ARG A 44 3.03 -2.64 -14.72
C ARG A 44 4.54 -2.73 -14.49
N GLY A 45 5.35 -2.15 -15.37
CA GLY A 45 6.80 -2.05 -15.18
C GLY A 45 7.22 -1.25 -13.93
N ASP A 46 6.32 -0.43 -13.38
CA ASP A 46 6.58 0.37 -12.18
C ASP A 46 6.25 -0.37 -10.86
N GLU A 47 5.71 -1.59 -10.90
CA GLU A 47 5.20 -2.29 -9.72
C GLU A 47 6.27 -2.47 -8.62
N ALA A 48 7.47 -2.87 -8.98
CA ALA A 48 8.57 -3.06 -8.02
C ALA A 48 9.00 -1.73 -7.39
N ALA A 49 9.14 -0.67 -8.17
CA ALA A 49 9.47 0.67 -7.68
C ALA A 49 8.35 1.24 -6.80
N LEU A 50 7.08 1.03 -7.16
CA LEU A 50 5.93 1.39 -6.34
C LEU A 50 5.88 0.63 -5.02
N LYS A 51 6.31 -0.64 -5.02
CA LYS A 51 6.45 -1.40 -3.78
C LYS A 51 7.52 -0.80 -2.87
N ALA A 52 8.69 -0.45 -3.41
CA ALA A 52 9.75 0.20 -2.66
C ALA A 52 9.28 1.55 -2.09
N LEU A 53 8.64 2.38 -2.91
CA LEU A 53 8.03 3.65 -2.50
C LEU A 53 7.04 3.45 -1.34
N GLY A 54 6.12 2.48 -1.46
CA GLY A 54 5.14 2.17 -0.41
C GLY A 54 5.77 1.72 0.90
N LEU A 55 6.87 0.97 0.85
CA LEU A 55 7.62 0.57 2.06
C LEU A 55 8.26 1.78 2.74
N ILE A 56 8.91 2.66 1.98
CA ILE A 56 9.57 3.86 2.49
C ILE A 56 8.56 4.82 3.11
N LEU A 57 7.45 5.10 2.40
CA LEU A 57 6.37 5.93 2.92
C LEU A 57 5.78 5.34 4.21
N SER A 58 5.56 4.03 4.23
CA SER A 58 5.07 3.32 5.42
C SER A 58 5.95 3.60 6.63
N ASP A 59 7.25 3.41 6.50
CA ASP A 59 8.19 3.59 7.61
C ASP A 59 8.22 5.05 8.09
N LYS A 60 8.23 6.02 7.17
CA LYS A 60 8.23 7.46 7.50
C LYS A 60 6.92 7.91 8.15
N ILE A 61 5.77 7.52 7.59
CA ILE A 61 4.45 7.90 8.10
C ILE A 61 4.19 7.27 9.48
N ILE A 62 4.53 5.98 9.65
CA ILE A 62 4.37 5.29 10.93
C ILE A 62 5.26 5.95 11.99
N PHE A 63 6.51 6.27 11.65
CA PHE A 63 7.41 6.95 12.57
C PHE A 63 6.87 8.32 12.99
N ASP A 64 6.37 9.11 12.05
CA ASP A 64 5.84 10.44 12.34
C ASP A 64 4.57 10.38 13.22
N VAL A 65 3.57 9.63 12.80
CA VAL A 65 2.25 9.58 13.45
C VAL A 65 2.29 8.83 14.79
N ARG A 66 3.02 7.72 14.85
CA ARG A 66 3.07 6.85 16.04
C ARG A 66 4.15 7.25 17.02
N GLU A 67 5.41 7.38 16.55
CA GLU A 67 6.54 7.57 17.45
C GLU A 67 6.70 9.05 17.86
N LYS A 68 6.57 9.98 16.93
CA LYS A 68 6.70 11.41 17.26
C LYS A 68 5.44 12.00 17.88
N GLN A 69 4.27 11.72 17.29
CA GLN A 69 3.02 12.37 17.71
C GLN A 69 2.23 11.56 18.73
N GLY A 70 2.43 10.22 18.81
CA GLY A 70 1.70 9.34 19.72
C GLY A 70 0.20 9.22 19.43
N LEU A 71 -0.22 9.54 18.20
CA LEU A 71 -1.64 9.65 17.83
C LEU A 71 -2.28 8.34 17.41
N ALA A 72 -1.49 7.33 17.03
CA ALA A 72 -2.00 6.04 16.60
C ALA A 72 -1.20 4.89 17.21
N TYR A 73 -1.89 3.82 17.62
CA TYR A 73 -1.23 2.62 18.12
C TYR A 73 -1.00 1.59 17.01
N ARG A 74 -2.03 1.30 16.22
CA ARG A 74 -1.96 0.37 15.09
C ARG A 74 -2.34 1.11 13.82
N MET A 75 -1.42 1.11 12.87
CA MET A 75 -1.64 1.77 11.59
C MET A 75 -0.97 1.02 10.45
N THR A 76 -1.46 1.29 9.26
CA THR A 76 -0.89 0.86 7.99
C THR A 76 -0.84 2.06 7.06
N ALA A 77 0.30 2.31 6.46
CA ALA A 77 0.46 3.26 5.36
C ALA A 77 1.22 2.52 4.26
N THR A 78 0.69 2.45 3.05
CA THR A 78 1.34 1.66 1.99
C THR A 78 0.73 1.94 0.62
N SER A 79 1.35 1.35 -0.41
CA SER A 79 0.74 1.14 -1.72
C SER A 79 0.45 -0.34 -1.94
N ALA A 80 -0.68 -0.65 -2.57
CA ALA A 80 -1.05 -1.98 -3.00
C ALA A 80 -1.33 -1.96 -4.50
N VAL A 81 -0.60 -2.77 -5.25
CA VAL A 81 -0.75 -2.87 -6.70
C VAL A 81 -1.63 -4.07 -7.03
N ARG A 82 -2.56 -3.88 -7.95
CA ARG A 82 -3.36 -4.93 -8.57
C ARG A 82 -3.70 -4.56 -10.00
N ASP A 83 -3.37 -5.45 -10.92
CA ASP A 83 -3.54 -5.25 -12.35
C ASP A 83 -2.80 -3.98 -12.83
N ASP A 84 -3.50 -3.02 -13.39
CA ASP A 84 -2.99 -1.73 -13.87
C ASP A 84 -3.24 -0.57 -12.87
N LYS A 85 -3.51 -0.90 -11.59
CA LYS A 85 -3.87 0.09 -10.57
C LYS A 85 -3.04 -0.04 -9.31
N ALA A 86 -2.71 1.10 -8.71
CA ALA A 86 -2.17 1.19 -7.36
C ALA A 86 -3.15 1.92 -6.45
N LEU A 87 -3.44 1.32 -5.29
CA LEU A 87 -4.12 1.94 -4.17
C LEU A 87 -3.07 2.44 -3.19
N PHE A 88 -3.03 3.75 -2.97
CA PHE A 88 -2.24 4.38 -1.91
C PHE A 88 -3.18 4.66 -0.74
N TYR A 89 -2.83 4.21 0.46
CA TYR A 89 -3.72 4.40 1.60
C TYR A 89 -3.03 4.46 2.95
N ILE A 90 -3.71 5.15 3.89
CA ILE A 90 -3.42 5.16 5.31
C ILE A 90 -4.65 4.60 6.02
N SER A 91 -4.45 3.64 6.92
CA SER A 91 -5.51 3.09 7.76
C SER A 91 -5.01 2.95 9.18
N LEU A 92 -5.78 3.45 10.15
CA LEU A 92 -5.39 3.40 11.55
C LEU A 92 -6.60 3.40 12.50
N GLY A 93 -6.35 2.88 13.70
CA GLY A 93 -7.25 3.04 14.85
C GLY A 93 -6.68 4.04 15.83
N THR A 94 -7.52 4.95 16.31
CA THR A 94 -7.13 6.02 17.24
C THR A 94 -8.24 6.35 18.23
N ARG A 95 -7.99 7.29 19.13
CA ARG A 95 -9.04 7.87 20.00
C ARG A 95 -9.87 8.87 19.23
N PRO A 96 -11.17 9.05 19.55
CA PRO A 96 -12.04 9.97 18.80
C PRO A 96 -11.47 11.39 18.64
N GLN A 97 -10.89 11.95 19.71
CA GLN A 97 -10.31 13.30 19.69
C GLN A 97 -9.11 13.45 18.75
N ASN A 98 -8.40 12.37 18.44
CA ASN A 98 -7.25 12.41 17.54
C ASN A 98 -7.64 12.40 16.06
N ALA A 99 -8.87 11.95 15.74
CA ALA A 99 -9.34 11.86 14.37
C ALA A 99 -9.35 13.22 13.67
N GLU A 100 -9.77 14.27 14.36
CA GLU A 100 -9.83 15.63 13.83
C GLU A 100 -8.42 16.23 13.58
N VAL A 101 -7.42 15.77 14.33
CA VAL A 101 -6.02 16.18 14.15
C VAL A 101 -5.37 15.41 12.98
N LEU A 102 -5.72 14.12 12.81
CA LEU A 102 -5.07 13.23 11.84
C LEU A 102 -5.60 13.39 10.41
N LEU A 103 -6.93 13.52 10.27
CA LEU A 103 -7.54 13.57 8.93
C LEU A 103 -6.96 14.67 8.02
N PRO A 104 -6.76 15.92 8.49
CA PRO A 104 -6.16 16.96 7.66
C PRO A 104 -4.70 16.70 7.26
N GLN A 105 -4.00 15.81 7.97
CA GLN A 105 -2.60 15.51 7.70
C GLN A 105 -2.39 14.43 6.63
N PHE A 106 -3.40 13.60 6.34
CA PHE A 106 -3.22 12.40 5.52
C PHE A 106 -2.76 12.68 4.10
N GLU A 107 -3.28 13.72 3.47
CA GLU A 107 -2.85 14.14 2.14
C GLU A 107 -1.36 14.54 2.13
N SER A 108 -0.95 15.34 3.11
CA SER A 108 0.45 15.75 3.26
C SER A 108 1.37 14.56 3.58
N LEU A 109 0.92 13.66 4.46
CA LEU A 109 1.68 12.46 4.82
C LEU A 109 1.88 11.52 3.62
N MET A 110 0.89 11.38 2.75
CA MET A 110 0.97 10.57 1.52
C MET A 110 1.41 11.41 0.32
N SER A 111 2.41 12.23 0.50
CA SER A 111 2.93 13.13 -0.54
C SER A 111 4.42 12.94 -0.79
N ARG A 112 4.90 13.53 -1.88
CA ARG A 112 6.33 13.57 -2.23
C ARG A 112 7.18 14.20 -1.11
N GLN A 113 6.63 15.17 -0.39
CA GLN A 113 7.34 15.89 0.69
C GLN A 113 7.70 14.96 1.86
N THR A 114 6.88 13.95 2.15
CA THR A 114 7.14 12.96 3.21
C THR A 114 8.39 12.14 2.95
N LEU A 115 8.78 11.96 1.69
CA LEU A 115 10.02 11.26 1.36
C LEU A 115 11.23 12.03 1.88
N GLY A 116 11.19 13.38 1.84
CA GLY A 116 12.31 14.22 2.24
C GLY A 116 13.58 13.93 1.42
N GLU A 117 14.72 14.06 2.05
CA GLU A 117 15.99 13.59 1.48
C GLU A 117 16.12 12.09 1.70
N LEU A 118 16.23 11.34 0.60
CA LEU A 118 16.50 9.91 0.57
C LEU A 118 17.88 9.68 -0.03
N SER A 119 18.60 8.73 0.55
CA SER A 119 19.83 8.19 -0.04
C SER A 119 19.57 6.84 -0.69
N GLU A 120 20.49 6.39 -1.57
CA GLU A 120 20.46 5.03 -2.11
C GLU A 120 20.54 3.98 -0.98
N GLU A 121 21.29 4.27 0.09
CA GLU A 121 21.39 3.40 1.25
C GLU A 121 20.05 3.23 1.97
N ASP A 122 19.25 4.29 2.12
CA ASP A 122 17.91 4.22 2.74
C ASP A 122 16.97 3.33 1.91
N VAL A 123 17.00 3.47 0.59
CA VAL A 123 16.21 2.66 -0.33
C VAL A 123 16.60 1.19 -0.21
N GLN A 124 17.89 0.88 -0.33
CA GLN A 124 18.40 -0.50 -0.27
C GLN A 124 18.18 -1.13 1.11
N LYS A 125 18.33 -0.39 2.19
CA LYS A 125 18.05 -0.85 3.55
C LYS A 125 16.60 -1.27 3.70
N THR A 126 15.66 -0.45 3.26
CA THR A 126 14.22 -0.73 3.33
C THR A 126 13.85 -1.95 2.48
N ILE A 127 14.37 -2.05 1.27
CA ILE A 127 14.18 -3.21 0.38
C ILE A 127 14.73 -4.48 1.03
N ASN A 128 15.96 -4.44 1.53
CA ASN A 128 16.62 -5.59 2.15
C ASN A 128 15.87 -6.09 3.41
N MET A 129 15.32 -5.18 4.22
CA MET A 129 14.47 -5.54 5.36
C MET A 129 13.19 -6.26 4.90
N TYR A 130 12.56 -5.81 3.82
CA TYR A 130 11.39 -6.47 3.25
C TYR A 130 11.74 -7.85 2.69
N LEU A 131 12.80 -7.95 1.88
CA LEU A 131 13.27 -9.22 1.30
C LEU A 131 13.60 -10.25 2.39
N GLY A 132 14.29 -9.82 3.45
CA GLY A 132 14.56 -10.68 4.61
C GLY A 132 13.29 -11.24 5.24
N ARG A 133 12.28 -10.39 5.48
CA ARG A 133 10.96 -10.85 5.98
C ARG A 133 10.29 -11.83 5.01
N MET A 134 10.40 -11.59 3.71
CA MET A 134 9.82 -12.48 2.69
C MET A 134 10.53 -13.84 2.63
N MET A 135 11.84 -13.88 2.85
CA MET A 135 12.58 -15.15 2.96
C MET A 135 12.08 -15.98 4.15
N PHE A 136 11.95 -15.38 5.33
CA PHE A 136 11.40 -16.09 6.50
C PHE A 136 9.98 -16.60 6.28
N ARG A 137 9.12 -15.81 5.63
CA ARG A 137 7.75 -16.26 5.30
C ARG A 137 7.71 -17.47 4.38
N ARG A 138 8.74 -17.68 3.54
CA ARG A 138 8.82 -18.78 2.57
C ARG A 138 9.54 -20.03 3.09
N LEU A 139 9.91 -20.08 4.38
CA LEU A 139 10.57 -21.27 4.94
C LEU A 139 9.63 -22.48 5.01
N SER A 140 8.34 -22.29 5.21
CA SER A 140 7.40 -23.40 5.28
C SER A 140 6.85 -23.78 3.90
N SER A 141 6.67 -25.08 3.66
CA SER A 141 6.11 -25.59 2.40
C SER A 141 4.71 -25.07 2.11
N ILE A 142 3.89 -24.85 3.15
CA ILE A 142 2.54 -24.32 2.98
C ILE A 142 2.58 -22.86 2.45
N ASN A 143 3.50 -22.06 2.94
CA ASN A 143 3.67 -20.70 2.44
C ASN A 143 4.25 -20.67 1.02
N GLN A 144 5.19 -21.60 0.71
CA GLN A 144 5.68 -21.74 -0.66
C GLN A 144 4.54 -22.09 -1.62
N ALA A 145 3.72 -23.08 -1.26
CA ALA A 145 2.54 -23.45 -2.06
C ALA A 145 1.55 -22.29 -2.22
N TYR A 146 1.35 -21.47 -1.17
CA TYR A 146 0.51 -20.28 -1.24
C TYR A 146 1.05 -19.27 -2.25
N TYR A 147 2.34 -18.92 -2.20
CA TYR A 147 2.92 -17.95 -3.14
C TYR A 147 2.92 -18.46 -4.59
N LEU A 148 3.25 -19.72 -4.80
CA LEU A 148 3.17 -20.33 -6.14
C LEU A 148 1.72 -20.36 -6.67
N GLY A 149 0.78 -20.76 -5.82
CA GLY A 149 -0.63 -20.81 -6.17
C GLY A 149 -1.22 -19.45 -6.48
N THR A 150 -0.89 -18.41 -5.70
CA THR A 150 -1.35 -17.04 -5.94
C THR A 150 -0.72 -16.44 -7.20
N SER A 151 0.57 -16.68 -7.46
CA SER A 151 1.23 -16.26 -8.70
C SER A 151 0.56 -16.89 -9.92
N LEU A 152 0.30 -18.19 -9.87
CA LEU A 152 -0.37 -18.88 -10.98
C LEU A 152 -1.82 -18.39 -11.17
N PHE A 153 -2.54 -18.17 -10.08
CA PHE A 153 -3.96 -17.79 -10.13
C PHE A 153 -4.18 -16.34 -10.62
N PHE A 154 -3.37 -15.39 -10.16
CA PHE A 154 -3.55 -13.98 -10.50
C PHE A 154 -2.78 -13.55 -11.75
N GLU A 155 -1.56 -14.10 -11.93
CA GLU A 155 -0.65 -13.65 -12.99
C GLU A 155 -0.50 -14.69 -14.11
N ASN A 156 -1.11 -15.88 -13.96
CA ASN A 156 -0.96 -17.02 -14.89
C ASN A 156 0.52 -17.44 -15.07
N GLU A 157 1.37 -17.14 -14.10
CA GLU A 157 2.80 -17.46 -14.11
C GLU A 157 3.29 -17.87 -12.72
N MET A 158 3.81 -19.12 -12.58
CA MET A 158 4.28 -19.64 -11.29
C MET A 158 5.48 -18.88 -10.72
N ASN A 159 6.34 -18.37 -11.58
CA ASN A 159 7.58 -17.68 -11.18
C ASN A 159 7.41 -16.16 -10.98
N HIS A 160 6.19 -15.63 -11.13
CA HIS A 160 5.95 -14.19 -11.02
C HIS A 160 6.44 -13.63 -9.68
N ASP A 161 6.15 -14.30 -8.55
CA ASP A 161 6.61 -13.87 -7.23
C ASP A 161 8.13 -13.76 -7.14
N LYS A 162 8.86 -14.73 -7.70
CA LYS A 162 10.32 -14.68 -7.74
C LYS A 162 10.84 -13.54 -8.62
N ALA A 163 10.29 -13.40 -9.81
CA ALA A 163 10.66 -12.33 -10.74
C ALA A 163 10.40 -10.94 -10.12
N PHE A 164 9.28 -10.78 -9.42
CA PHE A 164 8.95 -9.56 -8.69
C PHE A 164 9.98 -9.26 -7.59
N LEU A 165 10.40 -10.24 -6.78
CA LEU A 165 11.41 -10.02 -5.74
C LEU A 165 12.80 -9.68 -6.33
N ASP A 166 13.17 -10.29 -7.45
CA ASP A 166 14.40 -9.97 -8.16
C ASP A 166 14.35 -8.54 -8.73
N ALA A 167 13.21 -8.13 -9.30
CA ALA A 167 12.98 -6.75 -9.77
C ALA A 167 13.03 -5.75 -8.61
N LEU A 168 12.39 -6.06 -7.47
CA LEU A 168 12.41 -5.20 -6.29
C LEU A 168 13.83 -4.99 -5.74
N LYS A 169 14.67 -6.03 -5.77
CA LYS A 169 16.07 -5.94 -5.34
C LYS A 169 16.89 -4.98 -6.21
N ALA A 170 16.53 -4.83 -7.47
CA ALA A 170 17.20 -3.97 -8.44
C ALA A 170 16.71 -2.51 -8.44
N VAL A 171 15.68 -2.17 -7.67
CA VAL A 171 15.12 -0.82 -7.60
C VAL A 171 16.15 0.15 -7.03
N THR A 172 16.32 1.30 -7.70
CA THR A 172 17.23 2.38 -7.33
C THR A 172 16.49 3.56 -6.71
N LEU A 173 17.24 4.50 -6.13
CA LEU A 173 16.69 5.79 -5.68
C LEU A 173 16.04 6.58 -6.83
N GLU A 174 16.62 6.51 -8.03
CA GLU A 174 16.06 7.16 -9.23
C GLU A 174 14.68 6.60 -9.56
N ASP A 175 14.51 5.28 -9.50
CA ASP A 175 13.22 4.62 -9.71
C ASP A 175 12.17 5.06 -8.69
N VAL A 176 12.55 5.10 -7.41
CA VAL A 176 11.64 5.56 -6.33
C VAL A 176 11.22 7.00 -6.54
N ASN A 177 12.15 7.89 -6.88
CA ASN A 177 11.84 9.29 -7.17
C ASN A 177 10.93 9.43 -8.38
N ARG A 178 11.21 8.72 -9.46
CA ARG A 178 10.42 8.72 -10.69
C ARG A 178 8.97 8.30 -10.44
N VAL A 179 8.74 7.20 -9.73
CA VAL A 179 7.37 6.75 -9.43
C VAL A 179 6.68 7.62 -8.40
N ALA A 180 7.41 8.25 -7.48
CA ALA A 180 6.86 9.22 -6.55
C ALA A 180 6.35 10.46 -7.29
N ASP A 181 7.14 11.02 -8.18
CA ASP A 181 6.75 12.19 -8.97
C ASP A 181 5.57 11.88 -9.92
N LYS A 182 5.52 10.65 -10.45
CA LYS A 182 4.47 10.23 -11.38
C LYS A 182 3.13 9.91 -10.70
N TYR A 183 3.14 9.33 -9.50
CA TYR A 183 1.95 8.74 -8.91
C TYR A 183 1.51 9.31 -7.56
N LEU A 184 2.37 10.00 -6.80
CA LEU A 184 2.00 10.58 -5.50
C LEU A 184 1.27 11.92 -5.66
N SER A 185 0.08 11.87 -6.20
CA SER A 185 -0.80 13.02 -6.35
C SER A 185 -2.20 12.58 -5.90
N ALA A 186 -2.64 13.06 -4.74
CA ALA A 186 -3.87 12.65 -4.08
C ALA A 186 -5.09 13.35 -4.69
N GLU A 187 -5.37 13.06 -5.95
CA GLU A 187 -6.61 13.51 -6.56
C GLU A 187 -7.76 12.59 -6.18
N ASN A 188 -8.90 13.17 -5.79
CA ASN A 188 -10.15 12.43 -5.51
C ASN A 188 -9.99 11.34 -4.43
N ALA A 189 -9.30 11.68 -3.34
CA ALA A 189 -9.12 10.79 -2.21
C ALA A 189 -10.47 10.46 -1.53
N ILE A 190 -10.57 9.25 -1.00
CA ILE A 190 -11.68 8.80 -0.17
C ILE A 190 -11.23 8.86 1.29
N SER A 191 -12.04 9.48 2.14
CA SER A 191 -11.90 9.45 3.60
C SER A 191 -13.06 8.68 4.21
N ILE A 192 -12.78 7.68 5.02
CA ILE A 192 -13.78 6.91 5.76
C ILE A 192 -13.45 7.01 7.24
N VAL A 193 -14.44 7.42 8.02
CA VAL A 193 -14.38 7.52 9.48
C VAL A 193 -15.42 6.59 10.07
N VAL A 194 -15.02 5.69 10.96
CA VAL A 194 -15.92 4.81 11.71
C VAL A 194 -15.80 5.19 13.18
N ARG A 195 -16.93 5.68 13.76
CA ARG A 195 -17.01 6.19 15.14
C ARG A 195 -17.92 5.36 16.01
#